data_31b7d086f74ee51594e14bebb16c772d
#
_entry.id   31b7d086f74ee51594e14bebb16c772d
#
_cell.length_a   1.000
_cell.length_b   1.000
_cell.length_c   1.000
_cell.angle_alpha   90.00
_cell.angle_beta   90.00
_cell.angle_gamma   90.00
#
_symmetry.space_group_name_H-M   'P 1'
#
loop_
_entity.id
_entity.type
_entity.pdbx_description
1 polymer ?
#
loop_
_entity_poly.entity_id
_entity_poly.type
_entity_poly.pdbx_seq_one_letter_code
_entity_poly.pdbx_strand_id
1 'polypeptide(L)'
;MIILGIDPGSRITGFGLIDNQANRIDYIDSGHIKVSGDSLPQRLGFIFTAVDEVIRKHQAEQMSIENVFMARNADSALKLGQARGAAICAAHQAGLEIAEYAPREIKQSIVGSGAATKDQVQHMVKRLLGIRQDLQADEADGLAIAICHAQFYATQQKTGIDPGLLKRRRSRRR
;
A
#
# COMPACT_ATOMS: atom_id res chain seq x y z
N MET A 1 -14.51 -6.00 -4.91
CA MET A 1 -13.53 -6.32 -3.85
C MET A 1 -12.79 -5.05 -3.47
N ILE A 2 -12.97 -4.63 -2.22
CA ILE A 2 -12.38 -3.37 -1.73
C ILE A 2 -10.97 -3.62 -1.22
N ILE A 3 -9.99 -2.94 -1.84
CA ILE A 3 -8.57 -3.05 -1.51
C ILE A 3 -8.11 -1.76 -0.84
N LEU A 4 -7.50 -1.89 0.33
CA LEU A 4 -6.80 -0.82 1.04
C LEU A 4 -5.30 -0.89 0.74
N GLY A 5 -4.74 0.15 0.16
CA GLY A 5 -3.29 0.33 0.03
C GLY A 5 -2.74 1.26 1.12
N ILE A 6 -1.68 0.84 1.79
CA ILE A 6 -1.04 1.60 2.87
C ILE A 6 0.42 1.91 2.51
N ASP A 7 0.76 3.20 2.52
CA ASP A 7 2.14 3.69 2.55
C ASP A 7 2.51 4.04 4.00
N PRO A 8 3.22 3.15 4.72
CA PRO A 8 3.48 3.35 6.13
C PRO A 8 4.50 4.46 6.37
N GLY A 9 4.20 5.35 7.30
CA GLY A 9 5.10 6.41 7.72
C GLY A 9 5.05 6.66 9.23
N SER A 10 6.19 6.98 9.83
CA SER A 10 6.28 7.24 11.27
C SER A 10 5.71 8.59 11.71
N ARG A 11 5.43 9.50 10.78
CA ARG A 11 4.81 10.81 11.00
C ARG A 11 3.51 10.96 10.22
N ILE A 12 3.48 10.44 9.02
CA ILE A 12 2.31 10.45 8.14
C ILE A 12 2.24 9.06 7.52
N THR A 13 1.07 8.43 7.58
CA THR A 13 0.77 7.19 6.88
C THR A 13 -0.25 7.51 5.80
N GLY A 14 0.11 7.28 4.54
CA GLY A 14 -0.80 7.43 3.41
C GLY A 14 -1.71 6.22 3.24
N PHE A 15 -2.93 6.43 2.78
CA PHE A 15 -3.81 5.34 2.39
C PHE A 15 -4.58 5.66 1.10
N GLY A 16 -4.94 4.59 0.39
CA GLY A 16 -5.81 4.66 -0.78
C GLY A 16 -6.72 3.45 -0.84
N LEU A 17 -7.97 3.66 -1.21
CA LEU A 17 -9.00 2.64 -1.34
C LEU A 17 -9.53 2.59 -2.77
N ILE A 18 -9.62 1.40 -3.30
CA ILE A 18 -10.18 1.12 -4.63
C ILE A 18 -11.18 -0.03 -4.56
N ASP A 19 -12.19 -0.01 -5.43
CA ASP A 19 -12.98 -1.19 -5.73
C ASP A 19 -12.43 -1.88 -6.98
N ASN A 20 -11.88 -3.08 -6.77
CA ASN A 20 -11.36 -3.92 -7.85
C ASN A 20 -12.46 -4.84 -8.38
N GLN A 21 -13.04 -4.48 -9.51
CA GLN A 21 -14.01 -5.29 -10.25
C GLN A 21 -13.32 -6.04 -11.39
N ALA A 22 -13.97 -7.06 -11.95
CA ALA A 22 -13.36 -7.98 -12.93
C ALA A 22 -12.63 -7.28 -14.10
N ASN A 23 -13.11 -6.11 -14.55
CA ASN A 23 -12.54 -5.38 -15.69
C ASN A 23 -12.29 -3.89 -15.40
N ARG A 24 -12.47 -3.44 -14.17
CA ARG A 24 -12.40 -2.03 -13.81
C ARG A 24 -11.89 -1.85 -12.39
N ILE A 25 -11.13 -0.79 -12.19
CA ILE A 25 -10.71 -0.33 -10.87
C ILE A 25 -11.34 1.04 -10.65
N ASP A 26 -12.17 1.17 -9.62
CA ASP A 26 -12.81 2.41 -9.26
C ASP A 26 -12.17 3.01 -8.00
N TYR A 27 -11.99 4.32 -8.01
CA TYR A 27 -11.57 5.08 -6.84
C TYR A 27 -12.71 5.12 -5.80
N ILE A 28 -12.39 4.86 -4.53
CA ILE A 28 -13.32 5.00 -3.41
C ILE A 28 -12.95 6.19 -2.54
N ASP A 29 -11.73 6.17 -1.98
CA ASP A 29 -11.27 7.22 -1.05
C ASP A 29 -9.74 7.19 -0.99
N SER A 30 -9.15 8.29 -0.53
CA SER A 30 -7.73 8.36 -0.20
C SER A 30 -7.50 9.44 0.85
N GLY A 31 -6.41 9.31 1.58
CA GLY A 31 -6.08 10.29 2.59
C GLY A 31 -4.74 10.01 3.25
N HIS A 32 -4.50 10.77 4.30
CA HIS A 32 -3.32 10.59 5.12
C HIS A 32 -3.67 10.64 6.62
N ILE A 33 -3.01 9.81 7.39
CA ILE A 33 -3.11 9.72 8.84
C ILE A 33 -1.93 10.49 9.41
N LYS A 34 -2.16 11.66 10.01
CA LYS A 34 -1.14 12.41 10.74
C LYS A 34 -0.93 11.76 12.11
N VAL A 35 0.18 11.06 12.26
CA VAL A 35 0.47 10.29 13.47
C VAL A 35 0.66 11.22 14.68
N SER A 36 -0.14 11.00 15.71
CA SER A 36 -0.11 11.76 16.98
C SER A 36 0.37 10.89 18.14
N GLY A 37 0.95 11.52 19.15
CA GLY A 37 1.43 10.89 20.39
C GLY A 37 2.82 11.36 20.79
N ASP A 38 3.01 11.49 22.10
CA ASP A 38 4.26 11.97 22.71
C ASP A 38 5.31 10.86 22.88
N SER A 39 4.86 9.62 22.88
CA SER A 39 5.73 8.44 22.99
C SER A 39 5.54 7.47 21.82
N LEU A 40 6.51 6.59 21.60
CA LEU A 40 6.42 5.56 20.57
C LEU A 40 5.20 4.66 20.74
N PRO A 41 4.89 4.12 21.95
CA PRO A 41 3.68 3.31 22.13
C PRO A 41 2.38 4.03 21.75
N GLN A 42 2.24 5.31 22.14
CA GLN A 42 1.07 6.10 21.78
C GLN A 42 0.95 6.28 20.26
N ARG A 43 2.05 6.56 19.58
CA ARG A 43 2.06 6.73 18.12
C ARG A 43 1.71 5.44 17.37
N LEU A 44 2.23 4.30 17.83
CA LEU A 44 1.89 3.00 17.24
C LEU A 44 0.43 2.62 17.49
N GLY A 45 -0.08 2.86 18.72
CA GLY A 45 -1.50 2.70 19.02
C GLY A 45 -2.39 3.59 18.17
N PHE A 46 -1.97 4.86 17.93
CA PHE A 46 -2.69 5.77 17.05
C PHE A 46 -2.77 5.26 15.62
N ILE A 47 -1.64 4.80 15.05
CA ILE A 47 -1.61 4.21 13.68
C ILE A 47 -2.54 3.01 13.61
N PHE A 48 -2.46 2.10 14.59
CA PHE A 48 -3.29 0.91 14.66
C PHE A 48 -4.78 1.28 14.64
N THR A 49 -5.22 2.19 15.52
CA THR A 49 -6.63 2.61 15.63
C THR A 49 -7.09 3.29 14.34
N ALA A 50 -6.30 4.22 13.80
CA ALA A 50 -6.70 4.95 12.59
C ALA A 50 -6.80 4.04 11.37
N VAL A 51 -5.92 3.04 11.23
CA VAL A 51 -6.01 2.04 10.14
C VAL A 51 -7.23 1.14 10.33
N ASP A 52 -7.52 0.68 11.55
CA ASP A 52 -8.73 -0.11 11.86
C ASP A 52 -10.02 0.68 11.55
N GLU A 53 -10.05 1.97 11.86
CA GLU A 53 -11.17 2.85 11.52
C GLU A 53 -11.38 2.96 10.01
N VAL A 54 -10.31 3.13 9.23
CA VAL A 54 -10.38 3.15 7.76
C VAL A 54 -10.92 1.82 7.23
N ILE A 55 -10.41 0.69 7.72
CA ILE A 55 -10.85 -0.65 7.33
C ILE A 55 -12.35 -0.81 7.57
N ARG A 56 -12.83 -0.49 8.77
CA ARG A 56 -14.25 -0.63 9.17
C ARG A 56 -15.15 0.32 8.41
N LYS A 57 -14.75 1.59 8.27
CA LYS A 57 -15.54 2.61 7.57
C LYS A 57 -15.82 2.21 6.11
N HIS A 58 -14.81 1.66 5.44
CA HIS A 58 -14.89 1.33 4.02
C HIS A 58 -15.12 -0.15 3.74
N GLN A 59 -15.22 -0.99 4.79
CA GLN A 59 -15.40 -2.43 4.66
C GLN A 59 -14.34 -3.07 3.75
N ALA A 60 -13.06 -2.69 3.96
CA ALA A 60 -11.97 -3.24 3.17
C ALA A 60 -11.88 -4.76 3.34
N GLU A 61 -11.67 -5.47 2.23
CA GLU A 61 -11.61 -6.94 2.19
C GLU A 61 -10.17 -7.45 2.15
N GLN A 62 -9.27 -6.66 1.57
CA GLN A 62 -7.83 -6.95 1.50
C GLN A 62 -7.01 -5.70 1.76
N MET A 63 -5.80 -5.90 2.28
CA MET A 63 -4.84 -4.82 2.45
C MET A 63 -3.56 -5.11 1.67
N SER A 64 -3.00 -4.09 1.06
CA SER A 64 -1.67 -4.11 0.48
C SER A 64 -0.79 -3.03 1.12
N ILE A 65 0.49 -3.34 1.31
CA ILE A 65 1.41 -2.44 2.03
C ILE A 65 2.79 -2.46 1.38
N GLU A 66 3.47 -1.31 1.39
CA GLU A 66 4.84 -1.22 0.89
C GLU A 66 5.83 -1.91 1.83
N ASN A 67 6.78 -2.66 1.23
CA ASN A 67 7.90 -3.25 1.96
C ASN A 67 8.96 -2.20 2.25
N VAL A 68 9.37 -2.14 3.51
CA VAL A 68 10.47 -1.29 3.96
C VAL A 68 11.79 -2.00 3.76
N PHE A 69 12.71 -1.37 3.02
CA PHE A 69 14.11 -1.78 2.93
C PHE A 69 14.98 -0.88 3.81
N MET A 70 16.11 -1.42 4.29
CA MET A 70 17.06 -0.65 5.09
C MET A 70 17.49 0.62 4.34
N ALA A 71 17.06 1.77 4.85
CA ALA A 71 17.55 3.06 4.41
C ALA A 71 18.95 3.36 4.99
N ARG A 72 19.58 4.43 4.51
CA ARG A 72 20.89 4.89 5.00
C ARG A 72 20.92 5.21 6.51
N ASN A 73 19.75 5.42 7.13
CA ASN A 73 19.60 5.71 8.56
C ASN A 73 18.81 4.59 9.25
N ALA A 74 19.47 3.82 10.09
CA ALA A 74 18.91 2.69 10.82
C ALA A 74 17.77 3.10 11.77
N ASP A 75 17.85 4.25 12.45
CA ASP A 75 16.78 4.74 13.34
C ASP A 75 15.51 5.05 12.57
N SER A 76 15.62 5.67 11.40
CA SER A 76 14.47 5.93 10.53
C SER A 76 13.86 4.64 10.01
N ALA A 77 14.67 3.68 9.60
CA ALA A 77 14.19 2.37 9.13
C ALA A 77 13.47 1.59 10.25
N LEU A 78 14.00 1.66 11.48
CA LEU A 78 13.36 1.03 12.64
C LEU A 78 11.99 1.64 12.94
N LYS A 79 11.91 2.98 13.00
CA LYS A 79 10.63 3.69 13.23
C LYS A 79 9.60 3.41 12.13
N LEU A 80 10.05 3.32 10.89
CA LEU A 80 9.19 2.99 9.76
C LEU A 80 8.70 1.54 9.83
N GLY A 81 9.58 0.59 10.17
CA GLY A 81 9.21 -0.81 10.37
C GLY A 81 8.19 -1.00 11.51
N GLN A 82 8.34 -0.23 12.61
CA GLN A 82 7.38 -0.23 13.71
C GLN A 82 6.01 0.31 13.30
N ALA A 83 5.96 1.45 12.59
CA ALA A 83 4.72 2.02 12.06
C ALA A 83 4.02 1.05 11.09
N ARG A 84 4.80 0.41 10.20
CA ARG A 84 4.32 -0.63 9.31
C ARG A 84 3.75 -1.83 10.08
N GLY A 85 4.42 -2.29 11.12
CA GLY A 85 3.95 -3.37 11.99
C GLY A 85 2.60 -3.05 12.64
N ALA A 86 2.40 -1.81 13.10
CA ALA A 86 1.13 -1.38 13.67
C ALA A 86 -0.02 -1.45 12.64
N ALA A 87 0.21 -1.01 11.40
CA ALA A 87 -0.78 -1.11 10.32
C ALA A 87 -1.11 -2.57 9.95
N ILE A 88 -0.10 -3.44 9.89
CA ILE A 88 -0.28 -4.88 9.65
C ILE A 88 -1.10 -5.53 10.77
N CYS A 89 -0.83 -5.21 12.03
CA CYS A 89 -1.58 -5.74 13.16
C CYS A 89 -3.05 -5.33 13.11
N ALA A 90 -3.37 -4.09 12.72
CA ALA A 90 -4.74 -3.63 12.54
C ALA A 90 -5.49 -4.44 11.47
N ALA A 91 -4.87 -4.62 10.31
CA ALA A 91 -5.44 -5.41 9.21
C ALA A 91 -5.62 -6.90 9.59
N HIS A 92 -4.62 -7.49 10.25
CA HIS A 92 -4.71 -8.87 10.72
C HIS A 92 -5.83 -9.07 11.75
N GLN A 93 -5.98 -8.14 12.70
CA GLN A 93 -7.08 -8.18 13.67
C GLN A 93 -8.44 -8.03 13.01
N ALA A 94 -8.54 -7.27 11.93
CA ALA A 94 -9.76 -7.15 11.14
C ALA A 94 -10.02 -8.37 10.22
N GLY A 95 -9.11 -9.35 10.18
CA GLY A 95 -9.24 -10.56 9.36
C GLY A 95 -8.91 -10.40 7.89
N LEU A 96 -8.22 -9.32 7.49
CA LEU A 96 -7.85 -9.07 6.10
C LEU A 96 -6.66 -9.93 5.66
N GLU A 97 -6.70 -10.40 4.40
CA GLU A 97 -5.48 -10.86 3.73
C GLU A 97 -4.55 -9.67 3.44
N ILE A 98 -3.24 -9.86 3.68
CA ILE A 98 -2.24 -8.81 3.56
C ILE A 98 -1.22 -9.18 2.51
N ALA A 99 -1.07 -8.33 1.49
CA ALA A 99 -0.06 -8.46 0.45
C ALA A 99 1.02 -7.39 0.60
N GLU A 100 2.27 -7.76 0.33
CA GLU A 100 3.43 -6.89 0.49
C GLU A 100 4.15 -6.69 -0.84
N TYR A 101 4.45 -5.45 -1.18
CA TYR A 101 5.09 -5.08 -2.45
C TYR A 101 6.34 -4.23 -2.25
N ALA A 102 7.40 -4.54 -3.00
CA ALA A 102 8.59 -3.70 -3.04
C ALA A 102 8.32 -2.38 -3.80
N PRO A 103 8.97 -1.25 -3.44
CA PRO A 103 8.82 0.03 -4.15
C PRO A 103 8.98 -0.08 -5.67
N ARG A 104 9.94 -0.89 -6.12
CA ARG A 104 10.19 -1.13 -7.54
C ARG A 104 9.03 -1.86 -8.22
N GLU A 105 8.37 -2.75 -7.53
CA GLU A 105 7.22 -3.51 -8.06
C GLU A 105 6.00 -2.61 -8.22
N ILE A 106 5.75 -1.76 -7.23
CA ILE A 106 4.68 -0.75 -7.28
C ILE A 106 4.90 0.15 -8.50
N LYS A 107 6.08 0.73 -8.66
CA LYS A 107 6.40 1.57 -9.82
C LYS A 107 6.26 0.83 -11.15
N GLN A 108 6.75 -0.40 -11.22
CA GLN A 108 6.66 -1.24 -12.41
C GLN A 108 5.20 -1.52 -12.80
N SER A 109 4.33 -1.79 -11.84
CA SER A 109 2.91 -2.07 -12.08
C SER A 109 2.17 -0.83 -12.59
N ILE A 110 2.48 0.36 -12.06
CA ILE A 110 1.77 1.60 -12.40
C ILE A 110 2.24 2.19 -13.73
N VAL A 111 3.56 2.27 -13.95
CA VAL A 111 4.16 3.02 -15.07
C VAL A 111 4.85 2.10 -16.07
N GLY A 112 4.99 0.80 -15.77
CA GLY A 112 5.76 -0.15 -16.59
C GLY A 112 7.27 -0.06 -16.37
N SER A 113 7.76 0.82 -15.50
CA SER A 113 9.18 1.00 -15.17
C SER A 113 9.41 1.13 -13.67
N GLY A 114 10.24 0.25 -13.11
CA GLY A 114 10.62 0.31 -11.69
C GLY A 114 11.53 1.51 -11.33
N ALA A 115 12.04 2.25 -12.33
CA ALA A 115 12.83 3.46 -12.16
C ALA A 115 12.00 4.76 -12.30
N ALA A 116 10.67 4.66 -12.39
CA ALA A 116 9.78 5.80 -12.53
C ALA A 116 9.94 6.80 -11.37
N THR A 117 9.78 8.09 -11.66
CA THR A 117 9.78 9.15 -10.66
C THR A 117 8.45 9.17 -9.89
N LYS A 118 8.42 9.84 -8.74
CA LYS A 118 7.17 10.01 -7.98
C LYS A 118 6.10 10.72 -8.80
N ASP A 119 6.47 11.78 -9.51
CA ASP A 119 5.52 12.55 -10.34
C ASP A 119 4.90 11.68 -11.46
N GLN A 120 5.70 10.81 -12.07
CA GLN A 120 5.19 9.86 -13.07
C GLN A 120 4.20 8.86 -12.48
N VAL A 121 4.46 8.35 -11.28
CA VAL A 121 3.55 7.45 -10.57
C VAL A 121 2.25 8.18 -10.22
N GLN A 122 2.33 9.37 -9.61
CA GLN A 122 1.16 10.17 -9.24
C GLN A 122 0.30 10.52 -10.45
N HIS A 123 0.92 10.97 -11.55
CA HIS A 123 0.21 11.25 -12.78
C HIS A 123 -0.53 10.03 -13.32
N MET A 124 0.12 8.87 -13.33
CA MET A 124 -0.48 7.64 -13.83
C MET A 124 -1.61 7.13 -12.93
N VAL A 125 -1.47 7.22 -11.59
CA VAL A 125 -2.53 6.89 -10.63
C VAL A 125 -3.77 7.73 -10.89
N LYS A 126 -3.63 9.07 -11.03
CA LYS A 126 -4.75 9.97 -11.38
C LYS A 126 -5.43 9.54 -12.68
N ARG A 127 -4.65 9.19 -13.69
CA ARG A 127 -5.15 8.76 -15.01
C ARG A 127 -5.90 7.42 -14.94
N LEU A 128 -5.34 6.43 -14.25
CA LEU A 128 -5.93 5.09 -14.12
C LEU A 128 -7.26 5.12 -13.36
N LEU A 129 -7.38 5.99 -12.36
CA LEU A 129 -8.57 6.12 -11.52
C LEU A 129 -9.52 7.25 -11.97
N GLY A 130 -9.20 7.98 -13.03
CA GLY A 130 -10.01 9.10 -13.53
C GLY A 130 -10.11 10.28 -12.57
N ILE A 131 -9.14 10.45 -11.66
CA ILE A 131 -9.14 11.49 -10.63
C ILE A 131 -8.72 12.84 -11.25
N ARG A 132 -9.59 13.84 -11.16
CA ARG A 132 -9.34 15.19 -11.72
C ARG A 132 -8.75 16.16 -10.69
N GLN A 133 -9.05 15.94 -9.42
CA GLN A 133 -8.55 16.76 -8.32
C GLN A 133 -7.05 16.52 -8.05
N ASP A 134 -6.43 17.41 -7.31
CA ASP A 134 -5.06 17.18 -6.86
C ASP A 134 -5.03 16.20 -5.72
N LEU A 135 -4.10 15.25 -5.82
CA LEU A 135 -3.79 14.28 -4.76
C LEU A 135 -2.54 14.73 -4.03
N GLN A 136 -2.53 14.57 -2.72
CA GLN A 136 -1.29 14.66 -1.96
C GLN A 136 -0.39 13.45 -2.26
N ALA A 137 0.92 13.61 -2.06
CA ALA A 137 1.89 12.56 -2.39
C ALA A 137 1.58 11.24 -1.66
N ASP A 138 1.29 11.32 -0.35
CA ASP A 138 1.02 10.15 0.48
C ASP A 138 -0.28 9.42 0.06
N GLU A 139 -1.30 10.16 -0.42
CA GLU A 139 -2.53 9.60 -0.98
C GLU A 139 -2.27 8.83 -2.27
N ALA A 140 -1.47 9.44 -3.17
CA ALA A 140 -1.10 8.82 -4.43
C ALA A 140 -0.25 7.55 -4.21
N ASP A 141 0.64 7.55 -3.22
CA ASP A 141 1.46 6.39 -2.86
C ASP A 141 0.55 5.25 -2.34
N GLY A 142 -0.42 5.53 -1.45
CA GLY A 142 -1.41 4.56 -0.99
C GLY A 142 -2.25 3.96 -2.13
N LEU A 143 -2.76 4.81 -3.03
CA LEU A 143 -3.52 4.36 -4.21
C LEU A 143 -2.66 3.53 -5.17
N ALA A 144 -1.39 3.90 -5.38
CA ALA A 144 -0.47 3.12 -6.21
C ALA A 144 -0.27 1.69 -5.67
N ILE A 145 -0.16 1.55 -4.34
CA ILE A 145 -0.02 0.26 -3.67
C ILE A 145 -1.29 -0.59 -3.86
N ALA A 146 -2.48 0.00 -3.73
CA ALA A 146 -3.76 -0.69 -3.95
C ALA A 146 -3.91 -1.14 -5.41
N ILE A 147 -3.61 -0.28 -6.40
CA ILE A 147 -3.66 -0.63 -7.83
C ILE A 147 -2.64 -1.74 -8.15
N CYS A 148 -1.44 -1.68 -7.58
CA CYS A 148 -0.44 -2.72 -7.72
C CYS A 148 -1.01 -4.09 -7.30
N HIS A 149 -1.65 -4.15 -6.15
CA HIS A 149 -2.28 -5.37 -5.65
C HIS A 149 -3.40 -5.86 -6.58
N ALA A 150 -4.29 -4.99 -7.04
CA ALA A 150 -5.37 -5.34 -7.97
C ALA A 150 -4.84 -6.01 -9.25
N GLN A 151 -3.75 -5.49 -9.82
CA GLN A 151 -3.13 -6.06 -11.03
C GLN A 151 -2.48 -7.42 -10.78
N PHE A 152 -1.79 -7.59 -9.63
CA PHE A 152 -1.22 -8.88 -9.24
C PHE A 152 -2.31 -9.91 -8.99
N TYR A 153 -3.38 -9.54 -8.27
CA TYR A 153 -4.53 -10.39 -8.02
C TYR A 153 -5.20 -10.84 -9.32
N ALA A 154 -5.46 -9.91 -10.26
CA ALA A 154 -6.03 -10.24 -11.56
C ALA A 154 -5.15 -11.21 -12.37
N THR A 155 -3.82 -11.06 -12.28
CA THR A 155 -2.87 -11.96 -12.93
C THR A 155 -2.90 -13.35 -12.30
N GLN A 156 -2.95 -13.43 -10.97
CA GLN A 156 -3.04 -14.70 -10.23
C GLN A 156 -4.33 -15.45 -10.58
N GLN A 157 -5.46 -14.76 -10.63
CA GLN A 157 -6.75 -15.36 -11.01
C GLN A 157 -6.73 -15.93 -12.43
N LYS A 158 -6.10 -15.24 -13.37
CA LYS A 158 -6.02 -15.69 -14.78
C LYS A 158 -5.05 -16.84 -15.02
N THR A 159 -3.94 -16.87 -14.28
CA THR A 159 -2.83 -17.82 -14.53
C THR A 159 -2.79 -18.97 -13.54
N GLY A 160 -3.51 -18.89 -12.41
CA GLY A 160 -3.38 -19.81 -11.28
C GLY A 160 -2.00 -19.79 -10.61
N ILE A 161 -1.11 -18.90 -11.03
CA ILE A 161 0.27 -18.81 -10.54
C ILE A 161 0.37 -17.65 -9.57
N ASP A 162 0.76 -17.92 -8.32
CA ASP A 162 1.14 -16.86 -7.38
C ASP A 162 2.42 -16.14 -7.90
N PRO A 163 2.31 -14.85 -8.27
CA PRO A 163 3.47 -14.09 -8.75
C PRO A 163 4.61 -14.03 -7.72
N GLY A 164 4.32 -14.17 -6.42
CA GLY A 164 5.30 -14.28 -5.35
C GLY A 164 6.16 -15.55 -5.44
N LEU A 165 5.61 -16.66 -5.92
CA LEU A 165 6.36 -17.91 -6.15
C LEU A 165 7.34 -17.80 -7.31
N LEU A 166 7.04 -17.01 -8.33
CA LEU A 166 7.95 -16.77 -9.45
C LEU A 166 9.21 -15.99 -9.01
N LYS A 167 9.08 -15.14 -8.00
CA LYS A 167 10.19 -14.35 -7.43
C LYS A 167 11.15 -15.23 -6.62
N ARG A 168 10.65 -16.18 -5.82
CA ARG A 168 11.49 -17.11 -5.03
C ARG A 168 12.38 -17.99 -5.92
N ARG A 169 11.94 -18.32 -7.15
CA ARG A 169 12.74 -19.09 -8.10
C ARG A 169 13.88 -18.28 -8.73
N ARG A 170 13.70 -16.97 -8.95
CA ARG A 170 14.76 -16.10 -9.50
C ARG A 170 15.85 -15.76 -8.48
N SER A 171 15.51 -15.59 -7.21
CA SER A 171 16.48 -15.28 -6.15
C SER A 171 17.39 -16.48 -5.79
N ARG A 172 16.96 -17.73 -6.03
CA ARG A 172 17.77 -18.94 -5.79
C ARG A 172 18.73 -19.31 -6.93
N ARG A 173 18.75 -18.55 -8.02
CA ARG A 173 19.65 -18.77 -9.18
C ARG A 173 20.75 -17.70 -9.29
N ARG A 174 20.99 -16.89 -8.26
CA ARG A 174 22.15 -15.97 -8.19
C ARG A 174 23.05 -16.32 -7.00
#